data_7d369abc864023a0abb96cc6e8c66a6e
#
_entry.id   7d369abc864023a0abb96cc6e8c66a6e
#
_cell.length_a   1.000
_cell.length_b   1.000
_cell.length_c   1.000
_cell.angle_alpha   90.00
_cell.angle_beta   90.00
_cell.angle_gamma   90.00
#
_symmetry.space_group_name_H-M   'P 1'
#
loop_
_entity.id
_entity.type
_entity.pdbx_description
1 polymer ?
#
loop_
_entity_poly.entity_id
_entity_poly.type
_entity_poly.pdbx_seq_one_letter_code
_entity_poly.pdbx_strand_id
1 'polypeptide(L)'
;MTATYKKALLASAILLALSGADVFAEAPQMTGSQNGMSQSSMIDVKSGKEAGKTGEISDQTEKAEPSMEVKESHQTVAVGDASLYLSADDDAAIEAHTGKTIAHVDFDGIPEEVKTKLSPLLQSKPGSTVTAEGIRNDVASLGSTGVFSQIRPNFKEIPEGVDLTYGLVANPIVRDVEFTGNTIFTSDYLKSILQVPEGSVLNFVLVNQKLKEIEDAYLKQGYMLVSIPNVEVTPKGILKVHISEGVIEDIQLVGNDKTKDKVILRELKMKKGKPFNKFQASRSMERLYNLGYFEDVNMKLLPGKENEHNVVIEIDVVEQKTGVITVGAGYSDSDGTVG
;
A
#
# COMPACT_ATOMS: atom_id res chain seq x y z
N MET A 1 1.38 37.89 -19.41
CA MET A 1 2.39 36.82 -19.56
C MET A 1 2.32 36.29 -20.97
N THR A 2 3.41 36.38 -21.72
CA THR A 2 3.49 35.93 -23.11
C THR A 2 3.40 34.40 -23.23
N ALA A 3 2.89 33.87 -24.34
CA ALA A 3 2.75 32.42 -24.57
C ALA A 3 4.09 31.68 -24.42
N THR A 4 5.19 32.32 -24.79
CA THR A 4 6.57 31.79 -24.65
C THR A 4 6.95 31.57 -23.18
N TYR A 5 6.60 32.49 -22.27
CA TYR A 5 6.88 32.35 -20.83
C TYR A 5 6.10 31.21 -20.21
N LYS A 6 4.83 31.01 -20.60
CA LYS A 6 4.02 29.87 -20.14
C LYS A 6 4.59 28.51 -20.60
N LYS A 7 5.07 28.42 -21.84
CA LYS A 7 5.71 27.21 -22.38
C LYS A 7 7.03 26.91 -21.66
N ALA A 8 7.86 27.89 -21.38
CA ALA A 8 9.13 27.71 -20.65
C ALA A 8 8.89 27.27 -19.19
N LEU A 9 7.88 27.83 -18.51
CA LEU A 9 7.48 27.40 -17.16
C LEU A 9 6.98 25.95 -17.15
N LEU A 10 6.17 25.57 -18.14
CA LEU A 10 5.68 24.20 -18.26
C LEU A 10 6.82 23.22 -18.55
N ALA A 11 7.77 23.59 -19.42
CA ALA A 11 8.97 22.78 -19.69
C ALA A 11 9.77 22.52 -18.42
N SER A 12 10.07 23.58 -17.67
CA SER A 12 10.81 23.49 -16.41
C SER A 12 10.09 22.61 -15.39
N ALA A 13 8.77 22.77 -15.26
CA ALA A 13 7.94 21.99 -14.33
C ALA A 13 7.89 20.50 -14.70
N ILE A 14 7.76 20.17 -15.99
CA ILE A 14 7.77 18.77 -16.45
C ILE A 14 9.17 18.17 -16.27
N LEU A 15 10.23 18.90 -16.65
CA LEU A 15 11.60 18.43 -16.49
C LEU A 15 11.99 18.18 -15.04
N LEU A 16 11.51 19.03 -14.12
CA LEU A 16 11.68 18.83 -12.68
C LEU A 16 10.98 17.57 -12.19
N ALA A 17 9.75 17.33 -12.66
CA ALA A 17 9.00 16.12 -12.29
C ALA A 17 9.62 14.83 -12.86
N LEU A 18 10.27 14.90 -14.03
CA LEU A 18 10.97 13.77 -14.62
C LEU A 18 12.35 13.51 -14.00
N SER A 19 13.03 14.54 -13.46
CA SER A 19 14.36 14.39 -12.85
C SER A 19 14.33 13.81 -11.43
N GLY A 20 13.20 13.86 -10.75
CA GLY A 20 13.02 13.31 -9.41
C GLY A 20 12.77 11.79 -9.38
N ALA A 21 12.65 11.17 -10.54
CA ALA A 21 12.49 9.74 -10.65
C ALA A 21 13.67 9.18 -11.48
N ASP A 22 14.45 8.29 -10.90
CA ASP A 22 15.30 7.35 -11.65
C ASP A 22 14.42 6.36 -12.44
N VAL A 23 13.38 6.86 -13.10
CA VAL A 23 12.33 6.09 -13.79
C VAL A 23 12.84 5.54 -15.12
N PHE A 24 14.05 5.91 -15.55
CA PHE A 24 14.61 5.45 -16.83
C PHE A 24 15.48 4.19 -16.72
N ALA A 25 15.56 3.55 -15.57
CA ALA A 25 16.21 2.27 -15.38
C ALA A 25 15.20 1.14 -15.49
N GLU A 26 15.29 0.40 -16.60
CA GLU A 26 14.65 -0.90 -16.89
C GLU A 26 13.13 -0.94 -17.05
N ALA A 27 12.70 -0.91 -18.31
CA ALA A 27 11.42 -1.51 -18.69
C ALA A 27 11.46 -3.01 -18.32
N PRO A 28 10.42 -3.56 -17.66
CA PRO A 28 10.36 -4.99 -17.38
C PRO A 28 10.25 -5.73 -18.71
N GLN A 29 11.30 -6.46 -19.05
CA GLN A 29 11.24 -7.45 -20.14
C GLN A 29 10.31 -8.56 -19.69
N MET A 30 9.12 -8.64 -20.29
CA MET A 30 8.27 -9.82 -20.21
C MET A 30 8.96 -10.97 -20.95
N THR A 31 9.77 -11.74 -20.25
CA THR A 31 10.20 -13.04 -20.73
C THR A 31 9.13 -14.08 -20.35
N GLY A 32 8.62 -14.70 -21.40
CA GLY A 32 7.62 -15.76 -21.32
C GLY A 32 8.02 -16.90 -20.40
N SER A 33 6.99 -17.45 -19.81
CA SER A 33 6.95 -18.68 -19.06
C SER A 33 7.74 -19.81 -19.72
N GLN A 34 8.67 -20.42 -18.98
CA GLN A 34 8.91 -21.88 -19.10
C GLN A 34 9.24 -22.48 -17.75
N ASN A 35 8.53 -23.55 -17.45
CA ASN A 35 8.70 -24.49 -16.37
C ASN A 35 10.16 -24.98 -16.17
N GLY A 36 10.57 -25.21 -14.93
CA GLY A 36 11.77 -25.96 -14.63
C GLY A 36 12.01 -26.14 -13.14
N MET A 37 11.58 -27.30 -12.66
CA MET A 37 11.90 -28.02 -11.42
C MET A 37 13.19 -27.65 -10.67
N SER A 38 13.03 -27.57 -9.34
CA SER A 38 13.85 -28.24 -8.31
C SER A 38 15.36 -28.05 -8.31
N GLN A 39 15.89 -27.46 -7.22
CA GLN A 39 16.85 -28.17 -6.38
C GLN A 39 17.05 -27.50 -5.02
N SER A 40 16.92 -28.34 -4.02
CA SER A 40 17.29 -28.27 -2.62
C SER A 40 18.78 -27.90 -2.45
N SER A 41 19.10 -27.01 -1.51
CA SER A 41 20.40 -27.04 -0.87
C SER A 41 20.27 -27.03 0.65
N MET A 42 20.52 -28.20 1.21
CA MET A 42 20.80 -28.46 2.62
C MET A 42 21.97 -27.61 3.12
N ILE A 43 21.84 -27.06 4.32
CA ILE A 43 23.00 -26.82 5.18
C ILE A 43 22.81 -27.64 6.45
N ASP A 44 23.70 -28.61 6.57
CA ASP A 44 23.89 -29.56 7.66
C ASP A 44 24.68 -28.88 8.79
N VAL A 45 24.21 -28.92 10.03
CA VAL A 45 25.07 -28.77 11.22
C VAL A 45 24.71 -29.86 12.21
N LYS A 46 25.63 -30.80 12.29
CA LYS A 46 25.70 -31.90 13.26
C LYS A 46 26.08 -31.44 14.67
N SER A 47 25.53 -32.09 15.63
CA SER A 47 26.01 -32.83 16.82
C SER A 47 25.22 -32.44 18.08
N GLY A 48 24.82 -33.26 18.97
CA GLY A 48 25.08 -34.66 19.31
C GLY A 48 24.16 -35.07 20.46
N LYS A 49 23.84 -36.36 20.46
CA LYS A 49 23.54 -37.33 21.56
C LYS A 49 22.98 -36.84 22.91
N GLU A 50 22.00 -37.47 23.55
CA GLU A 50 21.64 -38.86 23.78
C GLU A 50 20.24 -39.02 24.39
N ALA A 51 19.55 -40.06 23.94
CA ALA A 51 18.74 -41.07 24.63
C ALA A 51 17.67 -40.72 25.69
N GLY A 52 16.43 -41.16 25.44
CA GLY A 52 15.52 -41.54 26.51
C GLY A 52 14.02 -41.57 26.19
N LYS A 53 13.53 -42.69 25.64
CA LYS A 53 12.22 -43.35 25.85
C LYS A 53 10.88 -42.61 25.63
N THR A 54 10.19 -43.12 24.59
CA THR A 54 8.77 -43.58 24.53
C THR A 54 7.67 -42.73 25.19
N GLY A 55 6.78 -42.25 24.31
CA GLY A 55 5.43 -41.84 24.68
C GLY A 55 4.73 -41.25 23.44
N GLU A 56 3.97 -42.10 22.71
CA GLU A 56 3.01 -41.67 21.71
C GLU A 56 1.97 -40.76 22.37
N ILE A 57 1.88 -39.51 21.91
CA ILE A 57 0.66 -38.71 21.99
C ILE A 57 0.60 -37.93 20.69
N SER A 58 -0.35 -38.32 19.86
CA SER A 58 -0.84 -37.54 18.74
C SER A 58 -1.42 -36.24 19.26
N ASP A 59 -0.85 -35.12 18.93
CA ASP A 59 -1.54 -33.85 19.05
C ASP A 59 -1.31 -33.01 17.80
N GLN A 60 -2.32 -33.06 16.93
CA GLN A 60 -2.52 -32.12 15.84
C GLN A 60 -3.22 -30.90 16.43
N THR A 61 -2.46 -29.89 16.77
CA THR A 61 -2.98 -28.52 16.89
C THR A 61 -2.08 -27.61 16.08
N GLU A 62 -2.34 -27.61 14.78
CA GLU A 62 -1.94 -26.57 13.87
C GLU A 62 -2.67 -25.30 14.30
N LYS A 63 -2.01 -24.46 15.09
CA LYS A 63 -2.47 -23.11 15.40
C LYS A 63 -2.46 -22.33 14.10
N ALA A 64 -3.62 -22.22 13.47
CA ALA A 64 -3.85 -21.27 12.39
C ALA A 64 -3.65 -19.86 12.95
N GLU A 65 -2.55 -19.22 12.64
CA GLU A 65 -2.43 -17.77 12.74
C GLU A 65 -3.51 -17.16 11.86
N PRO A 66 -4.28 -16.17 12.35
CA PRO A 66 -5.21 -15.46 11.50
C PRO A 66 -4.40 -14.66 10.47
N SER A 67 -4.31 -15.17 9.26
CA SER A 67 -3.82 -14.43 8.12
C SER A 67 -4.80 -13.30 7.82
N MET A 68 -4.53 -12.12 8.39
CA MET A 68 -5.16 -10.89 7.92
C MET A 68 -4.59 -10.59 6.54
N GLU A 69 -5.35 -10.89 5.49
CA GLU A 69 -5.15 -10.29 4.18
C GLU A 69 -5.32 -8.77 4.34
N VAL A 70 -4.20 -8.06 4.38
CA VAL A 70 -4.19 -6.61 4.25
C VAL A 70 -4.56 -6.32 2.79
N LYS A 71 -5.84 -6.04 2.54
CA LYS A 71 -6.27 -5.50 1.24
C LYS A 71 -5.54 -4.18 1.05
N GLU A 72 -4.84 -4.04 -0.07
CA GLU A 72 -4.27 -2.76 -0.50
C GLU A 72 -5.40 -1.73 -0.53
N SER A 73 -5.35 -0.77 0.40
CA SER A 73 -6.47 0.12 0.72
C SER A 73 -6.29 1.54 0.19
N HIS A 74 -5.28 1.79 -0.66
CA HIS A 74 -5.16 3.08 -1.32
C HIS A 74 -5.66 2.99 -2.76
N GLN A 75 -6.44 3.97 -3.20
CA GLN A 75 -6.69 4.16 -4.61
C GLN A 75 -5.37 4.57 -5.27
N THR A 76 -4.60 3.57 -5.66
CA THR A 76 -3.45 3.79 -6.53
C THR A 76 -3.99 4.42 -7.80
N VAL A 77 -3.59 5.65 -8.10
CA VAL A 77 -3.86 6.19 -9.42
C VAL A 77 -3.14 5.28 -10.39
N ALA A 78 -3.89 4.49 -11.15
CA ALA A 78 -3.33 3.56 -12.10
C ALA A 78 -2.51 4.36 -13.12
N VAL A 79 -1.26 3.95 -13.33
CA VAL A 79 -0.30 4.66 -14.19
C VAL A 79 0.36 3.62 -15.10
N GLY A 80 0.54 3.97 -16.36
CA GLY A 80 1.26 3.10 -17.31
C GLY A 80 0.40 2.06 -18.04
N ASP A 81 -0.91 1.97 -17.75
CA ASP A 81 -1.82 1.18 -18.57
C ASP A 81 -2.40 2.05 -19.69
N ALA A 82 -2.17 1.66 -20.95
CA ALA A 82 -2.67 2.38 -22.11
C ALA A 82 -4.20 2.57 -22.10
N SER A 83 -4.94 1.62 -21.53
CA SER A 83 -6.41 1.66 -21.46
C SER A 83 -6.95 2.85 -20.64
N LEU A 84 -6.13 3.45 -19.78
CA LEU A 84 -6.48 4.62 -19.00
C LEU A 84 -6.48 5.92 -19.82
N TYR A 85 -5.75 5.93 -20.91
CA TYR A 85 -5.53 7.10 -21.76
C TYR A 85 -6.29 7.01 -23.09
N LEU A 86 -6.47 5.80 -23.62
CA LEU A 86 -7.12 5.56 -24.90
C LEU A 86 -8.63 5.43 -24.75
N SER A 87 -9.36 6.13 -25.61
CA SER A 87 -10.82 5.97 -25.77
C SER A 87 -11.13 4.96 -26.89
N ALA A 88 -12.39 4.57 -27.00
CA ALA A 88 -12.84 3.73 -28.12
C ALA A 88 -12.60 4.39 -29.49
N ASP A 89 -12.67 5.72 -29.57
CA ASP A 89 -12.39 6.45 -30.80
C ASP A 89 -10.89 6.42 -31.14
N ASP A 90 -10.00 6.46 -30.12
CA ASP A 90 -8.56 6.30 -30.31
C ASP A 90 -8.23 4.89 -30.81
N ASP A 91 -8.84 3.86 -30.23
CA ASP A 91 -8.67 2.47 -30.69
C ASP A 91 -9.13 2.29 -32.14
N ALA A 92 -10.28 2.85 -32.51
CA ALA A 92 -10.78 2.82 -33.88
C ALA A 92 -9.82 3.57 -34.86
N ALA A 93 -9.25 4.70 -34.44
CA ALA A 93 -8.27 5.43 -35.22
C ALA A 93 -6.97 4.63 -35.41
N ILE A 94 -6.50 3.94 -34.37
CA ILE A 94 -5.32 3.05 -34.43
C ILE A 94 -5.57 1.92 -35.45
N GLU A 95 -6.74 1.25 -35.36
CA GLU A 95 -7.07 0.16 -36.26
C GLU A 95 -7.16 0.64 -37.73
N ALA A 96 -7.78 1.78 -37.99
CA ALA A 96 -7.90 2.38 -39.34
C ALA A 96 -6.56 2.68 -40.00
N HIS A 97 -5.50 2.90 -39.22
CA HIS A 97 -4.16 3.22 -39.73
C HIS A 97 -3.16 2.07 -39.60
N THR A 98 -3.55 0.94 -39.01
CA THR A 98 -2.69 -0.25 -38.88
C THR A 98 -2.21 -0.74 -40.24
N GLY A 99 -0.92 -1.03 -40.34
CA GLY A 99 -0.26 -1.47 -41.57
C GLY A 99 0.31 -0.34 -42.43
N LYS A 100 0.00 0.95 -42.16
CA LYS A 100 0.59 2.09 -42.87
C LYS A 100 1.97 2.40 -42.31
N THR A 101 2.85 2.96 -43.18
CA THR A 101 4.19 3.40 -42.79
C THR A 101 4.11 4.72 -42.04
N ILE A 102 4.82 4.84 -40.93
CA ILE A 102 4.97 6.08 -40.16
C ILE A 102 6.02 6.93 -40.85
N ALA A 103 5.64 8.11 -41.35
CA ALA A 103 6.58 9.05 -41.96
C ALA A 103 7.30 9.89 -40.89
N HIS A 104 6.52 10.46 -39.98
CA HIS A 104 7.05 11.28 -38.88
C HIS A 104 6.38 10.91 -37.56
N VAL A 105 7.11 11.10 -36.44
CA VAL A 105 6.58 10.99 -35.07
C VAL A 105 6.89 12.30 -34.38
N ASP A 106 5.86 12.94 -33.79
CA ASP A 106 6.00 14.18 -33.04
C ASP A 106 5.09 14.19 -31.81
N PHE A 107 5.23 15.22 -30.99
CA PHE A 107 4.42 15.47 -29.82
C PHE A 107 3.77 16.85 -29.91
N ASP A 108 2.53 16.97 -29.47
CA ASP A 108 1.82 18.24 -29.29
C ASP A 108 1.49 18.46 -27.81
N GLY A 109 1.30 19.73 -27.43
CA GLY A 109 0.95 20.13 -26.07
C GLY A 109 2.14 20.29 -25.11
N ILE A 110 3.36 19.96 -25.52
CA ILE A 110 4.59 20.05 -24.71
C ILE A 110 5.69 20.87 -25.39
N PRO A 111 6.62 21.46 -24.60
CA PRO A 111 7.78 22.15 -25.11
C PRO A 111 8.83 21.23 -25.75
N GLU A 112 9.66 21.79 -26.63
CA GLU A 112 10.66 21.05 -27.44
C GLU A 112 11.70 20.33 -26.56
N GLU A 113 12.11 20.96 -25.46
CA GLU A 113 13.08 20.38 -24.52
C GLU A 113 12.55 19.07 -23.88
N VAL A 114 11.22 18.96 -23.68
CA VAL A 114 10.56 17.76 -23.15
C VAL A 114 10.46 16.69 -24.22
N LYS A 115 10.15 17.06 -25.47
CA LYS A 115 10.06 16.11 -26.61
C LYS A 115 11.33 15.29 -26.75
N THR A 116 12.49 15.92 -26.65
CA THR A 116 13.79 15.26 -26.76
C THR A 116 13.99 14.17 -25.70
N LYS A 117 13.43 14.35 -24.49
CA LYS A 117 13.51 13.36 -23.44
C LYS A 117 12.49 12.23 -23.58
N LEU A 118 11.35 12.49 -24.19
CA LEU A 118 10.29 11.49 -24.36
C LEU A 118 10.49 10.63 -25.63
N SER A 119 11.09 11.19 -26.69
CA SER A 119 11.30 10.46 -27.96
C SER A 119 12.01 9.11 -27.82
N PRO A 120 12.99 8.91 -26.92
CA PRO A 120 13.62 7.60 -26.71
C PRO A 120 12.67 6.54 -26.14
N LEU A 121 11.58 6.94 -25.46
CA LEU A 121 10.62 6.03 -24.84
C LEU A 121 9.69 5.36 -25.85
N LEU A 122 9.56 5.94 -27.06
CA LEU A 122 8.67 5.44 -28.08
C LEU A 122 9.29 4.26 -28.82
N GLN A 123 8.48 3.23 -29.08
CA GLN A 123 8.81 2.13 -29.99
C GLN A 123 8.55 2.55 -31.44
N SER A 124 7.50 3.32 -31.70
CA SER A 124 7.14 3.83 -33.01
C SER A 124 8.22 4.82 -33.50
N LYS A 125 8.81 4.54 -34.66
CA LYS A 125 9.88 5.36 -35.29
C LYS A 125 9.51 5.70 -36.72
N PRO A 126 10.01 6.80 -37.28
CA PRO A 126 9.92 7.06 -38.70
C PRO A 126 10.44 5.85 -39.52
N GLY A 127 9.66 5.41 -40.52
CA GLY A 127 9.95 4.25 -41.34
C GLY A 127 9.39 2.92 -40.77
N SER A 128 8.91 2.87 -39.55
CA SER A 128 8.22 1.68 -38.99
C SER A 128 6.74 1.64 -39.43
N THR A 129 6.12 0.48 -39.26
CA THR A 129 4.68 0.29 -39.56
C THR A 129 3.83 0.55 -38.33
N VAL A 130 2.69 1.22 -38.50
CA VAL A 130 1.69 1.37 -37.42
C VAL A 130 1.17 0.00 -37.02
N THR A 131 1.30 -0.35 -35.75
CA THR A 131 0.70 -1.54 -35.14
C THR A 131 -0.05 -1.12 -33.90
N ALA A 132 -1.20 -1.76 -33.64
CA ALA A 132 -1.99 -1.46 -32.45
C ALA A 132 -1.19 -1.70 -31.16
N GLU A 133 -0.38 -2.73 -31.12
CA GLU A 133 0.49 -3.05 -29.98
C GLU A 133 1.59 -1.97 -29.80
N GLY A 134 2.25 -1.55 -30.87
CA GLY A 134 3.28 -0.50 -30.81
C GLY A 134 2.74 0.82 -30.28
N ILE A 135 1.56 1.26 -30.75
CA ILE A 135 0.93 2.49 -30.26
C ILE A 135 0.51 2.36 -28.78
N ARG A 136 -0.07 1.22 -28.37
CA ARG A 136 -0.43 0.98 -26.96
C ARG A 136 0.82 0.96 -26.07
N ASN A 137 1.91 0.35 -26.50
CA ASN A 137 3.17 0.36 -25.77
C ASN A 137 3.77 1.77 -25.65
N ASP A 138 3.65 2.58 -26.68
CA ASP A 138 4.09 3.99 -26.64
C ASP A 138 3.24 4.79 -25.62
N VAL A 139 1.92 4.65 -25.67
CA VAL A 139 1.00 5.30 -24.73
C VAL A 139 1.29 4.82 -23.30
N ALA A 140 1.50 3.53 -23.07
CA ALA A 140 1.87 2.96 -21.78
C ALA A 140 3.21 3.51 -21.28
N SER A 141 4.21 3.61 -22.16
CA SER A 141 5.54 4.18 -21.84
C SER A 141 5.47 5.65 -21.46
N LEU A 142 4.69 6.44 -22.20
CA LEU A 142 4.44 7.85 -21.86
C LEU A 142 3.64 7.97 -20.56
N GLY A 143 2.62 7.14 -20.36
CA GLY A 143 1.82 7.09 -19.15
C GLY A 143 2.63 6.71 -17.91
N SER A 144 3.59 5.79 -18.05
CA SER A 144 4.47 5.35 -16.95
C SER A 144 5.36 6.48 -16.40
N THR A 145 5.54 7.57 -17.14
CA THR A 145 6.22 8.78 -16.62
C THR A 145 5.45 9.46 -15.49
N GLY A 146 4.13 9.21 -15.39
CA GLY A 146 3.25 9.73 -14.34
C GLY A 146 2.95 11.22 -14.41
N VAL A 147 3.41 11.94 -15.44
CA VAL A 147 3.29 13.41 -15.54
C VAL A 147 2.18 13.89 -16.48
N PHE A 148 1.49 12.98 -17.16
CA PHE A 148 0.43 13.32 -18.11
C PHE A 148 -0.94 12.83 -17.63
N SER A 149 -1.95 13.68 -17.79
CA SER A 149 -3.36 13.36 -17.54
C SER A 149 -4.08 12.85 -18.78
N GLN A 150 -3.57 13.20 -19.99
CA GLN A 150 -4.10 12.71 -21.25
C GLN A 150 -2.95 12.44 -22.22
N ILE A 151 -3.10 11.35 -22.97
CA ILE A 151 -2.17 10.93 -24.01
C ILE A 151 -3.04 10.42 -25.16
N ARG A 152 -3.02 11.08 -26.32
CA ARG A 152 -3.84 10.74 -27.48
C ARG A 152 -3.02 10.60 -28.72
N PRO A 153 -3.00 9.45 -29.40
CA PRO A 153 -2.38 9.29 -30.71
C PRO A 153 -3.27 9.93 -31.79
N ASN A 154 -2.72 10.82 -32.57
CA ASN A 154 -3.39 11.44 -33.70
C ASN A 154 -2.67 11.05 -34.99
N PHE A 155 -3.43 10.64 -35.98
CA PHE A 155 -2.91 10.22 -37.29
C PHE A 155 -3.36 11.19 -38.36
N LYS A 156 -2.40 11.61 -39.20
CA LYS A 156 -2.65 12.42 -40.39
C LYS A 156 -2.08 11.71 -41.60
N GLU A 157 -2.91 11.40 -42.58
CA GLU A 157 -2.49 10.79 -43.82
C GLU A 157 -1.72 11.81 -44.69
N ILE A 158 -0.59 11.38 -45.24
CA ILE A 158 0.25 12.10 -46.16
C ILE A 158 0.69 11.16 -47.29
N PRO A 159 1.22 11.70 -48.45
CA PRO A 159 1.58 10.84 -49.59
C PRO A 159 2.63 9.77 -49.27
N GLU A 160 3.54 10.05 -48.30
CA GLU A 160 4.61 9.14 -47.88
C GLU A 160 4.18 8.12 -46.79
N GLY A 161 2.95 8.21 -46.26
CA GLY A 161 2.44 7.35 -45.20
C GLY A 161 1.55 8.06 -44.18
N VAL A 162 1.90 8.02 -42.92
CA VAL A 162 1.13 8.64 -41.83
C VAL A 162 2.05 9.45 -40.92
N ASP A 163 1.67 10.68 -40.64
CA ASP A 163 2.24 11.46 -39.53
C ASP A 163 1.54 11.06 -38.25
N LEU A 164 2.32 10.57 -37.27
CA LEU A 164 1.84 10.20 -35.92
C LEU A 164 2.21 11.32 -34.96
N THR A 165 1.20 11.91 -34.31
CA THR A 165 1.41 12.95 -33.29
C THR A 165 0.76 12.54 -31.98
N TYR A 166 1.54 12.44 -30.90
CA TYR A 166 1.01 12.22 -29.56
C TYR A 166 0.62 13.56 -28.93
N GLY A 167 -0.70 13.81 -28.79
CA GLY A 167 -1.25 14.95 -28.05
C GLY A 167 -1.16 14.68 -26.55
N LEU A 168 -0.40 15.53 -25.83
CA LEU A 168 -0.11 15.34 -24.42
C LEU A 168 -0.68 16.49 -23.58
N VAL A 169 -1.35 16.15 -22.49
CA VAL A 169 -1.80 17.13 -21.48
C VAL A 169 -1.10 16.81 -20.17
N ALA A 170 -0.27 17.74 -19.71
CA ALA A 170 0.44 17.59 -18.44
C ALA A 170 -0.54 17.67 -17.24
N ASN A 171 -0.19 16.97 -16.17
CA ASN A 171 -0.87 17.08 -14.88
C ASN A 171 -0.78 18.51 -14.32
N PRO A 172 -1.62 18.89 -13.34
CA PRO A 172 -1.53 20.17 -12.68
C PRO A 172 -0.17 20.41 -12.01
N ILE A 173 0.26 21.68 -11.96
CA ILE A 173 1.43 22.09 -11.20
C ILE A 173 1.10 22.11 -9.72
N VAL A 174 1.92 21.42 -8.90
CA VAL A 174 1.77 21.38 -7.45
C VAL A 174 2.28 22.69 -6.85
N ARG A 175 1.46 23.31 -6.01
CA ARG A 175 1.79 24.55 -5.27
C ARG A 175 1.94 24.33 -3.78
N ASP A 176 1.19 23.38 -3.23
CA ASP A 176 1.24 23.01 -1.82
C ASP A 176 0.70 21.59 -1.63
N VAL A 177 1.00 21.01 -0.47
CA VAL A 177 0.52 19.71 -0.04
C VAL A 177 -0.17 19.85 1.30
N GLU A 178 -1.41 19.36 1.40
CA GLU A 178 -2.19 19.35 2.62
C GLU A 178 -2.45 17.91 3.07
N PHE A 179 -2.12 17.59 4.32
CA PHE A 179 -2.46 16.32 4.96
C PHE A 179 -3.63 16.52 5.92
N THR A 180 -4.57 15.57 5.93
CA THR A 180 -5.70 15.55 6.86
C THR A 180 -5.87 14.16 7.46
N GLY A 181 -6.40 14.08 8.69
CA GLY A 181 -6.64 12.81 9.40
C GLY A 181 -5.41 12.24 10.11
N ASN A 182 -4.22 12.80 9.89
CA ASN A 182 -2.98 12.42 10.56
C ASN A 182 -2.92 12.99 11.98
N THR A 183 -2.90 12.12 12.99
CA THR A 183 -2.74 12.50 14.42
C THR A 183 -1.45 11.98 15.03
N ILE A 184 -0.83 10.97 14.42
CA ILE A 184 0.40 10.32 14.88
C ILE A 184 1.64 11.05 14.37
N PHE A 185 1.67 11.33 13.05
CA PHE A 185 2.75 12.11 12.46
C PHE A 185 2.30 13.53 12.15
N THR A 186 3.22 14.49 12.26
CA THR A 186 2.96 15.87 11.86
C THR A 186 2.93 16.00 10.34
N SER A 187 2.16 16.97 9.82
CA SER A 187 2.11 17.22 8.38
C SER A 187 3.49 17.56 7.80
N ASP A 188 4.35 18.24 8.55
CA ASP A 188 5.72 18.55 8.10
C ASP A 188 6.58 17.29 7.94
N TYR A 189 6.45 16.32 8.87
CA TYR A 189 7.12 15.03 8.74
C TYR A 189 6.63 14.28 7.50
N LEU A 190 5.32 14.24 7.27
CA LEU A 190 4.73 13.59 6.10
C LEU A 190 5.16 14.28 4.79
N LYS A 191 5.20 15.62 4.76
CA LYS A 191 5.75 16.40 3.62
C LYS A 191 7.22 16.03 3.36
N SER A 192 8.01 15.81 4.41
CA SER A 192 9.42 15.41 4.26
C SER A 192 9.61 14.01 3.64
N ILE A 193 8.63 13.11 3.79
CA ILE A 193 8.63 11.80 3.13
C ILE A 193 8.13 11.94 1.68
N LEU A 194 7.03 12.66 1.48
CA LEU A 194 6.38 12.79 0.18
C LEU A 194 7.28 13.48 -0.86
N GLN A 195 8.06 14.46 -0.45
CA GLN A 195 9.10 15.15 -1.25
C GLN A 195 8.62 15.63 -2.63
N VAL A 196 7.39 16.10 -2.74
CA VAL A 196 6.88 16.69 -3.99
C VAL A 196 7.39 18.12 -4.10
N PRO A 197 8.19 18.46 -5.15
CA PRO A 197 8.72 19.81 -5.30
C PRO A 197 7.61 20.81 -5.67
N GLU A 198 7.56 21.93 -4.97
CA GLU A 198 6.67 23.04 -5.35
C GLU A 198 7.01 23.57 -6.75
N GLY A 199 5.98 23.88 -7.52
CA GLY A 199 6.15 24.35 -8.90
C GLY A 199 6.44 23.27 -9.94
N SER A 200 6.57 22.00 -9.53
CA SER A 200 6.66 20.87 -10.45
C SER A 200 5.27 20.42 -10.93
N VAL A 201 5.24 19.80 -12.10
CA VAL A 201 4.06 19.04 -12.54
C VAL A 201 3.89 17.84 -11.63
N LEU A 202 2.66 17.54 -11.23
CA LEU A 202 2.36 16.38 -10.39
C LEU A 202 2.76 15.09 -11.09
N ASN A 203 3.61 14.30 -10.43
CA ASN A 203 3.99 12.97 -10.88
C ASN A 203 3.29 11.92 -10.04
N PHE A 204 2.26 11.28 -10.61
CA PHE A 204 1.46 10.29 -9.88
C PHE A 204 2.25 9.01 -9.53
N VAL A 205 3.24 8.62 -10.34
CA VAL A 205 4.12 7.48 -10.04
C VAL A 205 4.90 7.75 -8.76
N LEU A 206 5.57 8.91 -8.72
CA LEU A 206 6.36 9.32 -7.56
C LEU A 206 5.47 9.48 -6.32
N VAL A 207 4.32 10.13 -6.47
CA VAL A 207 3.37 10.31 -5.34
C VAL A 207 2.93 8.95 -4.80
N ASN A 208 2.49 8.01 -5.65
CA ASN A 208 2.08 6.68 -5.20
C ASN A 208 3.21 5.94 -4.47
N GLN A 209 4.44 6.00 -4.98
CA GLN A 209 5.59 5.42 -4.32
C GLN A 209 5.82 6.05 -2.92
N LYS A 210 5.75 7.37 -2.83
CA LYS A 210 5.96 8.10 -1.58
C LYS A 210 4.80 7.92 -0.58
N LEU A 211 3.58 7.74 -1.05
CA LEU A 211 2.45 7.38 -0.19
C LEU A 211 2.67 6.00 0.47
N LYS A 212 3.21 5.05 -0.29
CA LYS A 212 3.59 3.75 0.26
C LYS A 212 4.69 3.85 1.33
N GLU A 213 5.69 4.72 1.12
CA GLU A 213 6.71 5.01 2.14
C GLU A 213 6.09 5.63 3.42
N ILE A 214 5.04 6.45 3.28
CA ILE A 214 4.28 6.98 4.42
C ILE A 214 3.57 5.84 5.17
N GLU A 215 2.85 4.96 4.46
CA GLU A 215 2.19 3.79 5.08
C GLU A 215 3.22 2.90 5.81
N ASP A 216 4.38 2.65 5.20
CA ASP A 216 5.47 1.89 5.81
C ASP A 216 6.00 2.56 7.09
N ALA A 217 6.05 3.91 7.14
CA ALA A 217 6.45 4.63 8.35
C ALA A 217 5.46 4.40 9.51
N TYR A 218 4.16 4.40 9.22
CA TYR A 218 3.12 4.05 10.19
C TYR A 218 3.22 2.59 10.63
N LEU A 219 3.41 1.65 9.69
CA LEU A 219 3.55 0.22 9.98
C LEU A 219 4.75 -0.07 10.90
N LYS A 220 5.89 0.59 10.68
CA LYS A 220 7.09 0.48 11.53
C LYS A 220 6.82 0.92 12.97
N GLN A 221 5.92 1.89 13.17
CA GLN A 221 5.49 2.35 14.50
C GLN A 221 4.37 1.50 15.10
N GLY A 222 3.92 0.46 14.37
CA GLY A 222 2.87 -0.47 14.82
C GLY A 222 1.44 -0.07 14.46
N TYR A 223 1.24 0.98 13.67
CA TYR A 223 -0.08 1.42 13.20
C TYR A 223 -0.45 0.68 11.91
N MET A 224 -0.95 -0.55 12.03
CA MET A 224 -1.17 -1.45 10.89
C MET A 224 -2.51 -1.25 10.16
N LEU A 225 -3.39 -0.39 10.68
CA LEU A 225 -4.71 -0.11 10.09
C LEU A 225 -4.74 1.25 9.38
N VAL A 226 -3.57 1.84 9.14
CA VAL A 226 -3.49 3.07 8.36
C VAL A 226 -3.84 2.80 6.91
N SER A 227 -4.54 3.73 6.29
CA SER A 227 -4.84 3.73 4.86
C SER A 227 -4.90 5.16 4.32
N ILE A 228 -4.71 5.31 3.03
CA ILE A 228 -4.81 6.61 2.33
C ILE A 228 -5.95 6.51 1.30
N PRO A 229 -7.21 6.65 1.74
CA PRO A 229 -8.37 6.39 0.89
C PRO A 229 -8.60 7.46 -0.18
N ASN A 230 -8.06 8.66 -0.01
CA ASN A 230 -8.28 9.74 -0.96
C ASN A 230 -7.04 10.62 -1.15
N VAL A 231 -6.69 10.81 -2.43
CA VAL A 231 -5.64 11.73 -2.88
C VAL A 231 -6.21 12.54 -4.04
N GLU A 232 -6.34 13.84 -3.86
CA GLU A 232 -6.91 14.73 -4.87
C GLU A 232 -6.05 15.97 -5.11
N VAL A 233 -6.11 16.50 -6.32
CA VAL A 233 -5.48 17.76 -6.66
C VAL A 233 -6.54 18.79 -6.96
N THR A 234 -6.52 19.88 -6.22
CA THR A 234 -7.44 20.99 -6.45
C THR A 234 -7.07 21.78 -7.71
N PRO A 235 -8.01 22.51 -8.34
CA PRO A 235 -7.69 23.39 -9.46
C PRO A 235 -6.67 24.49 -9.14
N LYS A 236 -6.41 24.75 -7.86
CA LYS A 236 -5.40 25.70 -7.39
C LYS A 236 -4.00 25.06 -7.30
N GLY A 237 -3.87 23.76 -7.57
CA GLY A 237 -2.60 23.02 -7.47
C GLY A 237 -2.26 22.56 -6.05
N ILE A 238 -3.24 22.43 -5.16
CA ILE A 238 -3.03 21.89 -3.82
C ILE A 238 -3.28 20.38 -3.88
N LEU A 239 -2.26 19.58 -3.55
CA LEU A 239 -2.36 18.14 -3.38
C LEU A 239 -2.88 17.85 -1.98
N LYS A 240 -4.10 17.32 -1.89
CA LYS A 240 -4.73 16.92 -0.62
C LYS A 240 -4.60 15.41 -0.44
N VAL A 241 -4.04 15.02 0.70
CA VAL A 241 -3.86 13.63 1.08
C VAL A 241 -4.62 13.37 2.37
N HIS A 242 -5.64 12.52 2.30
CA HIS A 242 -6.40 12.12 3.47
C HIS A 242 -5.87 10.80 4.02
N ILE A 243 -5.50 10.78 5.32
CA ILE A 243 -5.00 9.61 6.02
C ILE A 243 -6.07 9.13 7.00
N SER A 244 -6.42 7.86 6.92
CA SER A 244 -7.23 7.16 7.91
C SER A 244 -6.31 6.31 8.77
N GLU A 245 -6.25 6.59 10.08
CA GLU A 245 -5.31 5.94 11.01
C GLU A 245 -5.90 4.69 11.68
N GLY A 246 -7.14 4.28 11.34
CA GLY A 246 -7.79 3.12 11.93
C GLY A 246 -8.06 3.30 13.42
N VAL A 247 -9.04 4.16 13.76
CA VAL A 247 -9.38 4.52 15.15
C VAL A 247 -10.17 3.41 15.83
N ILE A 248 -9.91 3.18 17.12
CA ILE A 248 -10.67 2.26 17.96
C ILE A 248 -12.02 2.91 18.30
N GLU A 249 -13.10 2.42 17.73
CA GLU A 249 -14.45 2.90 18.02
C GLU A 249 -14.95 2.44 19.38
N ASP A 250 -14.66 1.16 19.73
CA ASP A 250 -15.09 0.57 20.99
C ASP A 250 -14.20 -0.57 21.42
N ILE A 251 -14.26 -0.92 22.72
CA ILE A 251 -13.59 -2.09 23.28
C ILE A 251 -14.65 -2.93 24.01
N GLN A 252 -14.90 -4.13 23.51
CA GLN A 252 -15.86 -5.07 24.05
C GLN A 252 -15.13 -6.17 24.83
N LEU A 253 -15.69 -6.56 25.97
CA LEU A 253 -15.15 -7.60 26.82
C LEU A 253 -16.13 -8.78 26.83
N VAL A 254 -15.59 -9.99 26.69
CA VAL A 254 -16.35 -11.24 26.68
C VAL A 254 -15.68 -12.26 27.62
N GLY A 255 -16.47 -13.06 28.34
CA GLY A 255 -15.96 -14.14 29.19
C GLY A 255 -15.52 -13.74 30.59
N ASN A 256 -15.68 -12.47 30.99
CA ASN A 256 -15.31 -11.98 32.32
C ASN A 256 -16.47 -11.99 33.31
N ASP A 257 -17.06 -13.16 33.57
CA ASP A 257 -18.23 -13.31 34.41
C ASP A 257 -18.03 -12.89 35.88
N LYS A 258 -16.81 -13.08 36.40
CA LYS A 258 -16.46 -12.75 37.81
C LYS A 258 -15.58 -11.48 37.87
N THR A 259 -14.71 -11.27 36.88
CA THR A 259 -13.79 -10.15 36.83
C THR A 259 -14.51 -8.91 36.31
N LYS A 260 -14.51 -7.84 37.10
CA LYS A 260 -15.13 -6.56 36.66
C LYS A 260 -14.39 -5.96 35.47
N ASP A 261 -15.11 -5.39 34.51
CA ASP A 261 -14.59 -4.71 33.34
C ASP A 261 -13.45 -3.72 33.67
N LYS A 262 -13.62 -2.96 34.76
CA LYS A 262 -12.62 -1.99 35.21
C LYS A 262 -11.24 -2.61 35.47
N VAL A 263 -11.18 -3.88 35.88
CA VAL A 263 -9.93 -4.59 36.14
C VAL A 263 -9.21 -4.85 34.80
N ILE A 264 -9.93 -5.25 33.78
CA ILE A 264 -9.40 -5.50 32.44
C ILE A 264 -9.03 -4.17 31.78
N LEU A 265 -9.96 -3.23 31.71
CA LEU A 265 -9.77 -1.96 31.00
C LEU A 265 -8.59 -1.12 31.51
N ARG A 266 -8.27 -1.17 32.81
CA ARG A 266 -7.11 -0.43 33.37
C ARG A 266 -5.76 -0.98 32.90
N GLU A 267 -5.69 -2.25 32.49
CA GLU A 267 -4.47 -2.88 32.00
C GLU A 267 -4.22 -2.58 30.52
N LEU A 268 -5.26 -2.17 29.81
CA LEU A 268 -5.15 -1.88 28.39
C LEU A 268 -4.36 -0.58 28.15
N LYS A 269 -3.40 -0.65 27.24
CA LYS A 269 -2.71 0.53 26.68
C LYS A 269 -3.47 1.17 25.54
N MET A 270 -4.38 0.41 24.93
CA MET A 270 -5.29 0.88 23.88
C MET A 270 -6.45 1.65 24.51
N LYS A 271 -6.97 2.65 23.79
CA LYS A 271 -8.10 3.47 24.27
C LYS A 271 -9.03 3.78 23.11
N LYS A 272 -10.33 3.79 23.40
CA LYS A 272 -11.37 4.29 22.51
C LYS A 272 -11.04 5.69 22.01
N GLY A 273 -11.27 5.96 20.73
CA GLY A 273 -10.98 7.24 20.07
C GLY A 273 -9.50 7.47 19.73
N LYS A 274 -8.65 6.46 19.85
CA LYS A 274 -7.23 6.51 19.47
C LYS A 274 -6.93 5.50 18.37
N PRO A 275 -5.95 5.78 17.48
CA PRO A 275 -5.51 4.84 16.47
C PRO A 275 -5.05 3.52 17.07
N PHE A 276 -5.43 2.41 16.40
CA PHE A 276 -5.00 1.08 16.81
C PHE A 276 -3.50 0.90 16.61
N ASN A 277 -2.82 0.38 17.65
CA ASN A 277 -1.40 0.09 17.59
C ASN A 277 -1.10 -1.33 18.07
N LYS A 278 -0.49 -2.15 17.20
CA LYS A 278 -0.22 -3.58 17.48
C LYS A 278 0.71 -3.80 18.69
N PHE A 279 1.68 -2.91 18.90
CA PHE A 279 2.60 -3.04 20.03
C PHE A 279 1.90 -2.74 21.36
N GLN A 280 0.98 -1.76 21.37
CA GLN A 280 0.13 -1.50 22.55
C GLN A 280 -0.84 -2.65 22.79
N ALA A 281 -1.38 -3.26 21.74
CA ALA A 281 -2.24 -4.42 21.80
C ALA A 281 -1.51 -5.61 22.43
N SER A 282 -0.36 -6.00 21.90
CA SER A 282 0.44 -7.11 22.45
C SER A 282 0.80 -6.89 23.92
N ARG A 283 1.26 -5.68 24.27
CA ARG A 283 1.56 -5.35 25.69
C ARG A 283 0.34 -5.39 26.58
N SER A 284 -0.84 -5.07 26.05
CA SER A 284 -2.10 -5.15 26.82
C SER A 284 -2.46 -6.61 27.08
N MET A 285 -2.34 -7.49 26.09
CA MET A 285 -2.61 -8.91 26.24
C MET A 285 -1.64 -9.55 27.25
N GLU A 286 -0.35 -9.25 27.15
CA GLU A 286 0.67 -9.71 28.09
C GLU A 286 0.35 -9.27 29.53
N ARG A 287 -0.07 -8.02 29.74
CA ARG A 287 -0.45 -7.52 31.07
C ARG A 287 -1.67 -8.20 31.62
N LEU A 288 -2.70 -8.45 30.79
CA LEU A 288 -3.89 -9.19 31.21
C LEU A 288 -3.53 -10.63 31.59
N TYR A 289 -2.74 -11.30 30.81
CA TYR A 289 -2.28 -12.66 31.11
C TYR A 289 -1.49 -12.72 32.43
N ASN A 290 -0.61 -11.74 32.66
CA ASN A 290 0.23 -11.65 33.87
C ASN A 290 -0.55 -11.31 35.15
N LEU A 291 -1.85 -10.91 35.07
CA LEU A 291 -2.71 -10.79 36.26
C LEU A 291 -2.93 -12.13 36.96
N GLY A 292 -2.79 -13.26 36.26
CA GLY A 292 -3.04 -14.59 36.78
C GLY A 292 -4.53 -14.91 37.07
N TYR A 293 -5.44 -14.08 36.55
CA TYR A 293 -6.88 -14.26 36.66
C TYR A 293 -7.48 -15.07 35.51
N PHE A 294 -6.75 -15.13 34.39
CA PHE A 294 -7.20 -15.70 33.13
C PHE A 294 -6.33 -16.89 32.74
N GLU A 295 -6.99 -17.97 32.30
CA GLU A 295 -6.35 -19.12 31.66
C GLU A 295 -5.97 -18.81 30.22
N ASP A 296 -6.82 -18.03 29.53
CA ASP A 296 -6.57 -17.57 28.16
C ASP A 296 -7.08 -16.13 27.97
N VAL A 297 -6.42 -15.38 27.07
CA VAL A 297 -6.76 -14.01 26.71
C VAL A 297 -6.57 -13.85 25.20
N ASN A 298 -7.67 -13.67 24.48
CA ASN A 298 -7.67 -13.50 23.04
C ASN A 298 -8.16 -12.10 22.67
N MET A 299 -7.68 -11.59 21.53
CA MET A 299 -8.12 -10.32 20.96
C MET A 299 -8.54 -10.51 19.52
N LYS A 300 -9.72 -10.00 19.18
CA LYS A 300 -10.23 -9.95 17.81
C LYS A 300 -10.44 -8.50 17.40
N LEU A 301 -10.15 -8.20 16.15
CA LEU A 301 -10.46 -6.93 15.53
C LEU A 301 -11.70 -7.10 14.66
N LEU A 302 -12.74 -6.36 14.98
CA LEU A 302 -14.00 -6.35 14.22
C LEU A 302 -14.09 -5.03 13.46
N PRO A 303 -14.75 -5.00 12.28
CA PRO A 303 -15.00 -3.75 11.56
C PRO A 303 -15.73 -2.73 12.43
N GLY A 304 -15.40 -1.46 12.25
CA GLY A 304 -16.13 -0.36 12.90
C GLY A 304 -17.60 -0.33 12.48
N LYS A 305 -18.46 0.13 13.38
CA LYS A 305 -19.90 0.25 13.13
C LYS A 305 -20.29 1.58 12.49
N GLU A 306 -19.54 2.63 12.82
CA GLU A 306 -19.76 4.00 12.33
C GLU A 306 -18.92 4.28 11.06
N ASN A 307 -17.71 3.69 11.00
CA ASN A 307 -16.79 3.85 9.88
C ASN A 307 -16.04 2.54 9.64
N GLU A 308 -16.09 2.02 8.40
CA GLU A 308 -15.44 0.76 8.02
C GLU A 308 -13.91 0.77 8.15
N HIS A 309 -13.30 1.96 8.13
CA HIS A 309 -11.85 2.12 8.35
C HIS A 309 -11.45 2.09 9.83
N ASN A 310 -12.42 2.14 10.73
CA ASN A 310 -12.22 2.03 12.16
C ASN A 310 -12.41 0.59 12.64
N VAL A 311 -12.06 0.33 13.91
CA VAL A 311 -12.16 -1.01 14.47
C VAL A 311 -12.84 -1.02 15.83
N VAL A 312 -13.57 -2.10 16.09
CA VAL A 312 -14.00 -2.50 17.43
C VAL A 312 -13.08 -3.62 17.91
N ILE A 313 -12.52 -3.47 19.09
CA ILE A 313 -11.67 -4.49 19.72
C ILE A 313 -12.54 -5.37 20.61
N GLU A 314 -12.63 -6.67 20.31
CA GLU A 314 -13.22 -7.67 21.22
C GLU A 314 -12.08 -8.37 21.96
N ILE A 315 -12.12 -8.30 23.31
CA ILE A 315 -11.20 -9.02 24.19
C ILE A 315 -11.98 -10.15 24.84
N ASP A 316 -11.63 -11.37 24.47
CA ASP A 316 -12.25 -12.61 24.95
C ASP A 316 -11.32 -13.24 25.98
N VAL A 317 -11.81 -13.41 27.21
CA VAL A 317 -11.02 -13.95 28.31
C VAL A 317 -11.67 -15.23 28.87
N VAL A 318 -10.81 -16.19 29.22
CA VAL A 318 -11.24 -17.40 29.95
C VAL A 318 -10.73 -17.29 31.38
N GLU A 319 -11.65 -17.16 32.35
CA GLU A 319 -11.26 -16.98 33.73
C GLU A 319 -10.72 -18.27 34.35
N GLN A 320 -9.64 -18.16 35.14
CA GLN A 320 -9.09 -19.27 35.89
C GLN A 320 -10.08 -19.76 36.99
N LYS A 321 -10.14 -21.06 37.16
CA LYS A 321 -10.88 -21.68 38.27
C LYS A 321 -10.10 -21.45 39.57
N THR A 322 -10.42 -20.38 40.27
CA THR A 322 -9.84 -20.08 41.60
C THR A 322 -10.59 -20.80 42.70
N GLY A 323 -10.04 -21.90 43.17
CA GLY A 323 -10.48 -22.55 44.38
C GLY A 323 -10.35 -24.07 44.33
N VAL A 324 -9.25 -24.60 44.86
CA VAL A 324 -9.13 -25.98 45.25
C VAL A 324 -9.25 -26.01 46.79
N ILE A 325 -10.37 -26.48 47.31
CA ILE A 325 -10.51 -26.77 48.74
C ILE A 325 -10.07 -28.22 48.92
N THR A 326 -8.87 -28.41 49.47
CA THR A 326 -8.40 -29.74 49.87
C THR A 326 -8.74 -29.96 51.34
N VAL A 327 -9.70 -30.84 51.60
CA VAL A 327 -10.02 -31.30 52.95
C VAL A 327 -9.24 -32.58 53.17
N GLY A 328 -8.19 -32.53 54.00
CA GLY A 328 -7.41 -33.70 54.42
C GLY A 328 -7.85 -34.15 55.79
N ALA A 329 -8.35 -35.39 55.93
CA ALA A 329 -8.50 -36.05 57.22
C ALA A 329 -7.27 -36.95 57.46
N GLY A 330 -6.46 -36.64 58.46
CA GLY A 330 -5.31 -37.43 58.85
C GLY A 330 -5.67 -38.35 60.01
N TYR A 331 -5.42 -39.65 59.90
CA TYR A 331 -5.50 -40.61 61.01
C TYR A 331 -4.09 -40.97 61.45
N SER A 332 -3.77 -40.71 62.72
CA SER A 332 -2.48 -41.11 63.31
C SER A 332 -2.77 -42.25 64.34
N ASP A 333 -2.11 -43.36 64.13
CA ASP A 333 -2.29 -44.57 64.94
C ASP A 333 -1.62 -44.45 66.35
N SER A 334 -0.90 -43.36 66.60
CA SER A 334 -0.22 -43.15 67.91
C SER A 334 -0.94 -42.21 68.85
N ASP A 335 -1.83 -41.28 68.36
CA ASP A 335 -2.41 -40.24 69.23
C ASP A 335 -3.91 -40.02 69.05
N GLY A 336 -4.64 -40.86 68.36
CA GLY A 336 -6.08 -40.69 68.12
C GLY A 336 -6.41 -39.63 67.09
N THR A 337 -7.70 -39.45 66.78
CA THR A 337 -8.20 -38.49 65.75
C THR A 337 -7.94 -37.06 66.20
N VAL A 338 -7.20 -36.31 65.43
CA VAL A 338 -7.07 -34.86 65.57
C VAL A 338 -7.94 -34.22 64.48
N GLY A 339 -8.99 -33.50 64.88
CA GLY A 339 -9.94 -32.78 64.02
C GLY A 339 -9.54 -31.33 63.77
#